data_1f259e54160197d85aab1b42dbba0c3a
#
_entry.id   1f259e54160197d85aab1b42dbba0c3a
#
_cell.length_a   1.000
_cell.length_b   1.000
_cell.length_c   1.000
_cell.angle_alpha   90.00
_cell.angle_beta   90.00
_cell.angle_gamma   90.00
#
_symmetry.space_group_name_H-M   'P 1'
#
loop_
_entity.id
_entity.type
_entity.pdbx_description
1 polymer ?
#
loop_
_entity_poly.entity_id
_entity_poly.type
_entity_poly.pdbx_seq_one_letter_code
_entity_poly.pdbx_strand_id
1 'polypeptide(L)'
;MQGKSSNNATMVSPRKAQASRQHPLKALADLVTPTGWALVFFVAVSLILAATLRWVEALACALAGVIALVLAATRVAWKPPHLVSIRVPNERIVAGQTAVGELVVRNERARPVRAGIIELPIGTGTGEFVVPPLGAHATWDEMFLISSRHRGLINVGPARSVRSDALGLLRRVRSWDEPVVLHVHPRTVRVPFDATGFQLDVEGVSTGKLSSSDVSFHALRDYEPGDDRRAVHWQSTARLGKLIVRQYEETHRSHHVIVLDTSRDAWDHDSFETAVSVAGSLGLANLRDSRPVSVTTTDEWLPSSVAMRLLDSLSEISHRSFGDLALRVREAVAQRPGVSALTLIVGPETTDSDAAHLARLAPIDVPVSIIRIGVNKARARRNLGRGVLLDCATLD
;
A
#
# COMPACT_ATOMS: atom_id res chain seq x y z
N MET A 1 -40.37 21.65 -22.59
CA MET A 1 -40.08 21.47 -21.16
C MET A 1 -38.66 20.99 -21.04
N GLN A 2 -37.75 21.93 -20.76
CA GLN A 2 -36.30 21.70 -20.68
C GLN A 2 -35.95 21.35 -19.23
N GLY A 3 -35.37 20.17 -19.01
CA GLY A 3 -34.79 19.75 -17.74
C GLY A 3 -33.31 20.08 -17.69
N LYS A 4 -32.94 21.10 -16.90
CA LYS A 4 -31.56 21.46 -16.58
C LYS A 4 -30.93 20.39 -15.68
N SER A 5 -29.94 19.67 -16.20
CA SER A 5 -29.00 18.86 -15.40
C SER A 5 -27.96 19.80 -14.80
N SER A 6 -27.98 19.96 -13.51
CA SER A 6 -26.99 20.74 -12.75
C SER A 6 -25.82 19.83 -12.39
N ASN A 7 -24.71 19.98 -13.10
CA ASN A 7 -23.40 19.43 -12.72
C ASN A 7 -22.85 20.23 -11.54
N ASN A 8 -22.99 19.71 -10.33
CA ASN A 8 -22.24 20.17 -9.17
C ASN A 8 -20.80 19.59 -9.23
N ALA A 9 -19.92 20.28 -9.94
CA ALA A 9 -18.48 20.10 -9.78
C ALA A 9 -18.09 20.75 -8.45
N THR A 10 -17.82 19.93 -7.45
CA THR A 10 -17.27 20.38 -6.15
C THR A 10 -15.87 20.95 -6.41
N MET A 11 -15.77 22.28 -6.47
CA MET A 11 -14.48 22.97 -6.46
C MET A 11 -13.78 22.69 -5.14
N VAL A 12 -12.76 21.81 -5.17
CA VAL A 12 -11.82 21.66 -4.06
C VAL A 12 -10.99 22.94 -4.00
N SER A 13 -11.26 23.74 -2.98
CA SER A 13 -10.51 24.96 -2.69
C SER A 13 -9.05 24.62 -2.39
N PRO A 14 -8.05 25.28 -3.00
CA PRO A 14 -6.65 25.00 -2.72
C PRO A 14 -6.34 25.38 -1.27
N ARG A 15 -6.02 24.36 -0.43
CA ARG A 15 -5.54 24.57 0.93
C ARG A 15 -4.22 25.36 0.88
N LYS A 16 -4.21 26.50 1.54
CA LYS A 16 -3.02 27.35 1.71
C LYS A 16 -1.94 26.55 2.43
N ALA A 17 -0.74 26.50 1.84
CA ALA A 17 0.46 25.90 2.43
C ALA A 17 0.63 26.32 3.90
N GLN A 18 0.61 25.35 4.80
CA GLN A 18 1.01 25.55 6.19
C GLN A 18 2.52 25.81 6.21
N ALA A 19 2.89 27.07 6.34
CA ALA A 19 4.26 27.46 6.61
C ALA A 19 4.61 26.98 8.02
N SER A 20 5.34 25.88 8.14
CA SER A 20 6.00 25.47 9.38
C SER A 20 6.79 26.68 9.91
N ARG A 21 6.50 27.12 11.13
CA ARG A 21 7.26 28.16 11.83
C ARG A 21 8.64 27.61 12.21
N GLN A 22 9.55 27.57 11.25
CA GLN A 22 10.97 27.30 11.52
C GLN A 22 11.60 28.51 12.18
N HIS A 23 12.45 28.29 13.17
CA HIS A 23 13.24 29.35 13.81
C HIS A 23 14.01 30.14 12.76
N PRO A 24 13.99 31.49 12.81
CA PRO A 24 14.57 32.35 11.76
C PRO A 24 16.06 32.07 11.49
N LEU A 25 16.81 31.63 12.51
CA LEU A 25 18.23 31.26 12.37
C LEU A 25 18.45 29.97 11.57
N LYS A 26 17.59 28.97 11.71
CA LYS A 26 17.66 27.74 10.87
C LYS A 26 17.31 28.05 9.42
N ALA A 27 16.30 28.88 9.19
CA ALA A 27 15.91 29.30 7.86
C ALA A 27 17.00 30.09 7.12
N LEU A 28 17.84 30.85 7.84
CA LEU A 28 19.00 31.53 7.28
C LEU A 28 20.16 30.54 7.01
N ALA A 29 20.40 29.58 7.90
CA ALA A 29 21.43 28.57 7.70
C ALA A 29 21.11 27.68 6.49
N ASP A 30 19.85 27.33 6.28
CA ASP A 30 19.39 26.52 5.15
C ASP A 30 19.42 27.29 3.80
N LEU A 31 19.55 28.62 3.84
CA LEU A 31 19.65 29.47 2.66
C LEU A 31 21.08 29.49 2.08
N VAL A 32 22.09 29.34 2.93
CA VAL A 32 23.51 29.45 2.56
C VAL A 32 24.04 28.06 2.22
N THR A 33 24.56 27.91 1.02
CA THR A 33 25.21 26.64 0.60
C THR A 33 26.57 26.47 1.25
N PRO A 34 27.18 25.28 1.21
CA PRO A 34 28.59 25.08 1.67
C PRO A 34 29.57 26.05 1.00
N THR A 35 29.38 26.31 -0.31
CA THR A 35 30.16 27.31 -1.06
C THR A 35 29.95 28.73 -0.56
N GLY A 36 28.69 29.06 -0.20
CA GLY A 36 28.35 30.34 0.42
C GLY A 36 29.03 30.53 1.76
N TRP A 37 29.03 29.51 2.61
CA TRP A 37 29.75 29.54 3.89
C TRP A 37 31.28 29.67 3.72
N ALA A 38 31.87 28.99 2.73
CA ALA A 38 33.28 29.14 2.40
C ALA A 38 33.60 30.58 1.99
N LEU A 39 32.74 31.24 1.18
CA LEU A 39 32.93 32.65 0.82
C LEU A 39 32.75 33.58 2.02
N VAL A 40 31.78 33.33 2.90
CA VAL A 40 31.62 34.13 4.15
C VAL A 40 32.86 34.00 5.02
N PHE A 41 33.42 32.81 5.18
CA PHE A 41 34.66 32.58 5.92
C PHE A 41 35.84 33.31 5.25
N PHE A 42 35.97 33.22 3.92
CA PHE A 42 37.01 33.92 3.16
C PHE A 42 36.93 35.44 3.35
N VAL A 43 35.71 36.01 3.28
CA VAL A 43 35.48 37.45 3.52
C VAL A 43 35.90 37.83 4.95
N ALA A 44 35.52 37.02 5.95
CA ALA A 44 35.90 37.29 7.35
C ALA A 44 37.41 37.29 7.56
N VAL A 45 38.10 36.29 7.01
CA VAL A 45 39.58 36.20 7.09
C VAL A 45 40.23 37.39 6.36
N SER A 46 39.75 37.74 5.17
CA SER A 46 40.26 38.89 4.39
C SER A 46 40.07 40.21 5.13
N LEU A 47 38.96 40.42 5.83
CA LEU A 47 38.71 41.61 6.66
C LEU A 47 39.66 41.67 7.86
N ILE A 48 39.92 40.53 8.52
CA ILE A 48 40.87 40.44 9.65
C ILE A 48 42.30 40.80 9.17
N LEU A 49 42.72 40.23 8.03
CA LEU A 49 44.04 40.55 7.46
C LEU A 49 44.16 42.01 7.07
N ALA A 50 43.12 42.60 6.45
CA ALA A 50 43.09 44.01 6.10
C ALA A 50 43.21 44.90 7.35
N ALA A 51 42.52 44.52 8.43
CA ALA A 51 42.52 45.30 9.67
C ALA A 51 43.84 45.19 10.45
N THR A 52 44.43 44.00 10.53
CA THR A 52 45.64 43.74 11.33
C THR A 52 46.90 44.10 10.60
N LEU A 53 47.04 43.76 9.32
CA LEU A 53 48.21 43.95 8.51
C LEU A 53 48.14 45.20 7.63
N ARG A 54 47.00 45.95 7.65
CA ARG A 54 46.71 47.07 6.76
C ARG A 54 46.92 46.77 5.28
N TRP A 55 46.58 45.56 4.90
CA TRP A 55 46.79 45.04 3.56
C TRP A 55 45.60 45.42 2.64
N VAL A 56 45.90 46.31 1.69
CA VAL A 56 44.86 46.91 0.81
C VAL A 56 44.26 45.87 -0.14
N GLU A 57 45.03 44.92 -0.61
CA GLU A 57 44.56 43.82 -1.48
C GLU A 57 43.60 42.90 -0.74
N ALA A 58 43.82 42.67 0.56
CA ALA A 58 42.89 41.87 1.37
C ALA A 58 41.55 42.61 1.53
N LEU A 59 41.58 43.92 1.67
CA LEU A 59 40.34 44.76 1.69
C LEU A 59 39.56 44.69 0.36
N ALA A 60 40.30 44.72 -0.77
CA ALA A 60 39.67 44.59 -2.09
C ALA A 60 39.02 43.20 -2.27
N CYS A 61 39.68 42.12 -1.83
CA CYS A 61 39.13 40.78 -1.84
C CYS A 61 37.86 40.68 -0.96
N ALA A 62 37.89 41.24 0.22
CA ALA A 62 36.73 41.25 1.12
C ALA A 62 35.55 41.99 0.50
N LEU A 63 35.80 43.17 -0.09
CA LEU A 63 34.74 43.97 -0.74
C LEU A 63 34.12 43.21 -1.93
N ALA A 64 34.96 42.56 -2.77
CA ALA A 64 34.47 41.74 -3.89
C ALA A 64 33.61 40.58 -3.41
N GLY A 65 34.01 39.90 -2.33
CA GLY A 65 33.21 38.82 -1.70
C GLY A 65 31.88 39.30 -1.14
N VAL A 66 31.85 40.46 -0.48
CA VAL A 66 30.62 41.08 0.00
C VAL A 66 29.69 41.45 -1.16
N ILE A 67 30.24 42.05 -2.23
CA ILE A 67 29.44 42.37 -3.44
C ILE A 67 28.82 41.12 -4.03
N ALA A 68 29.61 40.01 -4.14
CA ALA A 68 29.10 38.74 -4.63
C ALA A 68 27.96 38.19 -3.76
N LEU A 69 28.06 38.24 -2.44
CA LEU A 69 26.98 37.84 -1.51
C LEU A 69 25.74 38.71 -1.64
N VAL A 70 25.89 40.03 -1.77
CA VAL A 70 24.77 40.96 -1.96
C VAL A 70 24.08 40.66 -3.29
N LEU A 71 24.83 40.48 -4.38
CA LEU A 71 24.24 40.13 -5.68
C LEU A 71 23.52 38.76 -5.63
N ALA A 72 24.07 37.76 -4.96
CA ALA A 72 23.43 36.49 -4.73
C ALA A 72 22.11 36.66 -3.94
N ALA A 73 22.15 37.45 -2.86
CA ALA A 73 20.99 37.73 -2.02
C ALA A 73 19.85 38.42 -2.82
N THR A 74 20.15 39.40 -3.68
CA THR A 74 19.13 40.04 -4.53
C THR A 74 18.46 39.06 -5.50
N ARG A 75 19.20 38.05 -5.98
CA ARG A 75 18.64 37.04 -6.89
C ARG A 75 17.72 36.04 -6.16
N VAL A 76 18.05 35.68 -4.93
CA VAL A 76 17.33 34.67 -4.12
C VAL A 76 16.24 35.26 -3.26
N ALA A 77 16.28 36.58 -2.94
CA ALA A 77 15.30 37.24 -2.06
C ALA A 77 13.85 37.20 -2.59
N TRP A 78 13.66 37.16 -3.89
CA TRP A 78 12.34 37.18 -4.50
C TRP A 78 11.65 35.82 -4.36
N LYS A 79 10.48 35.83 -3.69
CA LYS A 79 9.67 34.60 -3.55
C LYS A 79 9.27 34.07 -4.93
N PRO A 80 9.39 32.76 -5.19
CA PRO A 80 8.91 32.18 -6.44
C PRO A 80 7.38 32.40 -6.54
N PRO A 81 6.91 32.97 -7.65
CA PRO A 81 5.51 33.36 -7.80
C PRO A 81 4.62 32.26 -8.39
N HIS A 82 5.15 31.05 -8.54
CA HIS A 82 4.42 29.94 -9.11
C HIS A 82 3.58 29.23 -8.05
N LEU A 83 2.41 28.78 -8.44
CA LEU A 83 1.67 27.75 -7.74
C LEU A 83 2.00 26.42 -8.42
N VAL A 84 2.44 25.45 -7.65
CA VAL A 84 2.79 24.13 -8.16
C VAL A 84 1.82 23.13 -7.56
N SER A 85 1.23 22.29 -8.40
CA SER A 85 0.36 21.19 -7.98
C SER A 85 0.75 19.91 -8.66
N ILE A 86 0.68 18.81 -7.92
CA ILE A 86 0.94 17.46 -8.39
C ILE A 86 -0.41 16.76 -8.55
N ARG A 87 -0.61 16.11 -9.69
CA ARG A 87 -1.77 15.27 -9.94
C ARG A 87 -1.32 13.87 -10.29
N VAL A 88 -1.79 12.89 -9.56
CA VAL A 88 -1.59 11.47 -9.85
C VAL A 88 -2.99 10.86 -9.96
N PRO A 89 -3.60 10.81 -11.16
CA PRO A 89 -4.98 10.35 -11.33
C PRO A 89 -5.21 8.93 -10.79
N ASN A 90 -4.22 8.07 -10.94
CA ASN A 90 -4.25 6.71 -10.44
C ASN A 90 -3.25 6.57 -9.28
N GLU A 91 -3.75 6.66 -8.06
CA GLU A 91 -2.96 6.46 -6.84
C GLU A 91 -2.65 4.98 -6.53
N ARG A 92 -3.07 4.07 -7.41
CA ARG A 92 -2.90 2.62 -7.28
C ARG A 92 -2.50 2.02 -8.59
N ILE A 93 -1.40 1.25 -8.58
CA ILE A 93 -0.91 0.49 -9.72
C ILE A 93 -0.49 -0.91 -9.26
N VAL A 94 -0.35 -1.84 -10.19
CA VAL A 94 0.20 -3.16 -9.92
C VAL A 94 1.71 -3.15 -10.20
N ALA A 95 2.48 -3.90 -9.42
CA ALA A 95 3.93 -4.04 -9.62
C ALA A 95 4.27 -4.43 -11.07
N GLY A 96 5.17 -3.65 -11.69
CA GLY A 96 5.51 -3.74 -13.11
C GLY A 96 4.68 -2.86 -14.03
N GLN A 97 3.62 -2.22 -13.56
CA GLN A 97 2.89 -1.20 -14.30
C GLN A 97 3.48 0.20 -14.09
N THR A 98 3.10 1.11 -14.95
CA THR A 98 3.53 2.52 -14.91
C THR A 98 2.34 3.41 -14.58
N ALA A 99 2.49 4.26 -13.56
CA ALA A 99 1.57 5.36 -13.31
C ALA A 99 2.02 6.60 -14.07
N VAL A 100 1.06 7.41 -14.50
CA VAL A 100 1.30 8.73 -15.09
C VAL A 100 0.97 9.77 -14.04
N GLY A 101 1.93 10.65 -13.75
CA GLY A 101 1.72 11.85 -12.96
C GLY A 101 1.81 13.08 -13.84
N GLU A 102 1.18 14.15 -13.41
CA GLU A 102 1.18 15.46 -14.04
C GLU A 102 1.68 16.50 -13.04
N LEU A 103 2.69 17.27 -13.42
CA LEU A 103 3.17 18.43 -12.69
C LEU A 103 2.61 19.68 -13.33
N VAL A 104 1.76 20.40 -12.62
CA VAL A 104 1.12 21.62 -13.11
C VAL A 104 1.72 22.83 -12.41
N VAL A 105 2.24 23.77 -13.19
CA VAL A 105 2.83 25.02 -12.70
C VAL A 105 2.06 26.20 -13.25
N ARG A 106 1.48 27.00 -12.36
CA ARG A 106 0.69 28.17 -12.72
C ARG A 106 1.34 29.46 -12.23
N ASN A 107 1.46 30.45 -13.10
CA ASN A 107 1.82 31.80 -12.72
C ASN A 107 0.56 32.57 -12.28
N GLU A 108 0.45 32.88 -11.00
CA GLU A 108 -0.70 33.67 -10.49
C GLU A 108 -0.55 35.19 -10.68
N ARG A 109 0.61 35.64 -11.13
CA ARG A 109 0.88 37.08 -11.28
C ARG A 109 0.49 37.60 -12.65
N ALA A 110 0.10 38.89 -12.67
CA ALA A 110 -0.13 39.67 -13.90
C ALA A 110 1.19 40.00 -14.64
N ARG A 111 2.35 39.54 -14.20
CA ARG A 111 3.66 39.79 -14.81
C ARG A 111 4.33 38.46 -15.19
N PRO A 112 5.08 38.44 -16.29
CA PRO A 112 5.80 37.21 -16.68
C PRO A 112 6.83 36.81 -15.64
N VAL A 113 7.05 35.51 -15.51
CA VAL A 113 7.97 34.89 -14.58
C VAL A 113 9.07 34.17 -15.37
N ARG A 114 10.31 34.30 -14.90
CA ARG A 114 11.47 33.65 -15.50
C ARG A 114 11.42 32.14 -15.31
N ALA A 115 12.16 31.43 -16.18
CA ALA A 115 12.41 30.02 -16.06
C ALA A 115 12.86 29.64 -14.63
N GLY A 116 12.49 28.46 -14.19
CA GLY A 116 12.84 27.92 -12.87
C GLY A 116 13.01 26.42 -12.92
N ILE A 117 13.53 25.87 -11.81
CA ILE A 117 13.69 24.43 -11.63
C ILE A 117 12.74 24.00 -10.53
N ILE A 118 12.00 22.92 -10.78
CA ILE A 118 11.17 22.22 -9.79
C ILE A 118 11.75 20.85 -9.57
N GLU A 119 12.12 20.56 -8.34
CA GLU A 119 12.52 19.24 -7.87
C GLU A 119 11.28 18.52 -7.35
N LEU A 120 11.03 17.30 -7.83
CA LEU A 120 9.95 16.43 -7.40
C LEU A 120 10.55 15.14 -6.85
N PRO A 121 10.58 14.94 -5.52
CA PRO A 121 10.95 13.66 -4.94
C PRO A 121 9.91 12.60 -5.32
N ILE A 122 10.38 11.44 -5.79
CA ILE A 122 9.55 10.28 -6.13
C ILE A 122 10.22 9.05 -5.51
N GLY A 123 9.64 8.52 -4.43
CA GLY A 123 10.24 7.44 -3.65
C GLY A 123 11.64 7.80 -3.14
N THR A 124 12.66 7.09 -3.59
CA THR A 124 14.08 7.33 -3.26
C THR A 124 14.79 8.25 -4.26
N GLY A 125 14.16 8.55 -5.39
CA GLY A 125 14.71 9.39 -6.45
C GLY A 125 14.17 10.81 -6.41
N THR A 126 14.74 11.68 -7.25
CA THR A 126 14.26 13.06 -7.44
C THR A 126 14.24 13.36 -8.94
N GLY A 127 13.06 13.75 -9.45
CA GLY A 127 12.92 14.29 -10.80
C GLY A 127 13.17 15.80 -10.80
N GLU A 128 13.87 16.29 -11.83
CA GLU A 128 14.07 17.73 -12.06
C GLU A 128 13.31 18.16 -13.31
N PHE A 129 12.48 19.20 -13.15
CA PHE A 129 11.66 19.78 -14.21
C PHE A 129 12.09 21.20 -14.47
N VAL A 130 12.48 21.50 -15.71
CA VAL A 130 12.85 22.83 -16.13
C VAL A 130 11.60 23.54 -16.65
N VAL A 131 11.06 24.44 -15.82
CA VAL A 131 9.88 25.25 -16.17
C VAL A 131 10.32 26.39 -17.06
N PRO A 132 9.76 26.55 -18.29
CA PRO A 132 10.06 27.67 -19.16
C PRO A 132 9.58 29.01 -18.57
N PRO A 133 9.96 30.16 -19.14
CA PRO A 133 9.40 31.44 -18.75
C PRO A 133 7.88 31.43 -18.97
N LEU A 134 7.13 31.79 -17.94
CA LEU A 134 5.66 31.80 -18.00
C LEU A 134 5.13 33.23 -18.13
N GLY A 135 4.27 33.46 -19.10
CA GLY A 135 3.53 34.70 -19.25
C GLY A 135 2.60 35.00 -18.05
N ALA A 136 1.97 36.15 -18.02
CA ALA A 136 0.98 36.49 -17.00
C ALA A 136 -0.16 35.45 -17.03
N HIS A 137 -0.50 34.93 -15.86
CA HIS A 137 -1.56 33.91 -15.67
C HIS A 137 -1.41 32.62 -16.51
N ALA A 138 -0.24 32.39 -17.15
CA ALA A 138 0.02 31.19 -17.94
C ALA A 138 0.18 29.96 -17.04
N THR A 139 -0.22 28.82 -17.58
CA THR A 139 -0.05 27.49 -16.98
C THR A 139 0.88 26.67 -17.87
N TRP A 140 1.73 25.87 -17.26
CA TRP A 140 2.58 24.89 -17.90
C TRP A 140 2.38 23.57 -17.18
N ASP A 141 2.27 22.51 -17.93
CA ASP A 141 2.12 21.15 -17.44
C ASP A 141 3.12 20.22 -18.08
N GLU A 142 3.60 19.25 -17.32
CA GLU A 142 4.47 18.20 -17.82
C GLU A 142 4.12 16.87 -17.17
N MET A 143 4.06 15.84 -18.00
CA MET A 143 3.78 14.48 -17.56
C MET A 143 5.06 13.75 -17.21
N PHE A 144 5.01 12.96 -16.13
CA PHE A 144 6.08 12.09 -15.71
C PHE A 144 5.58 10.67 -15.43
N LEU A 145 6.49 9.71 -15.56
CA LEU A 145 6.18 8.31 -15.40
C LEU A 145 6.78 7.78 -14.10
N ILE A 146 5.98 7.02 -13.35
CA ILE A 146 6.39 6.35 -12.14
C ILE A 146 6.22 4.85 -12.36
N SER A 147 7.31 4.10 -12.33
CA SER A 147 7.29 2.65 -12.43
C SER A 147 7.98 2.00 -11.25
N SER A 148 7.43 0.90 -10.76
CA SER A 148 8.06 0.08 -9.74
C SER A 148 7.92 -1.40 -10.11
N ARG A 149 8.99 -2.15 -9.97
CA ARG A 149 8.99 -3.61 -10.16
C ARG A 149 8.47 -4.35 -8.93
N HIS A 150 8.62 -3.74 -7.75
CA HIS A 150 8.23 -4.29 -6.47
C HIS A 150 7.02 -3.55 -5.93
N ARG A 151 6.17 -4.24 -5.17
CA ARG A 151 5.09 -3.61 -4.44
C ARG A 151 5.63 -2.66 -3.36
N GLY A 152 4.80 -1.76 -2.90
CA GLY A 152 5.18 -0.83 -1.83
C GLY A 152 4.44 0.48 -1.90
N LEU A 153 4.85 1.41 -1.05
CA LEU A 153 4.38 2.79 -1.06
C LEU A 153 5.43 3.68 -1.71
N ILE A 154 5.02 4.46 -2.69
CA ILE A 154 5.86 5.47 -3.32
C ILE A 154 5.30 6.84 -2.96
N ASN A 155 6.06 7.61 -2.18
CA ASN A 155 5.71 9.00 -1.90
C ASN A 155 6.13 9.86 -3.08
N VAL A 156 5.18 10.62 -3.63
CA VAL A 156 5.38 11.57 -4.73
C VAL A 156 5.25 12.97 -4.16
N GLY A 157 6.31 13.73 -4.16
CA GLY A 157 6.36 15.08 -3.60
C GLY A 157 6.78 15.15 -2.12
N PRO A 158 6.62 16.31 -1.49
CA PRO A 158 6.11 17.55 -2.06
C PRO A 158 7.02 18.14 -3.15
N ALA A 159 6.43 18.78 -4.17
CA ALA A 159 7.20 19.47 -5.19
C ALA A 159 7.99 20.63 -4.57
N ARG A 160 9.22 20.82 -4.98
CA ARG A 160 10.13 21.84 -4.44
C ARG A 160 10.58 22.77 -5.55
N SER A 161 10.22 24.05 -5.43
CA SER A 161 10.77 25.09 -6.30
C SER A 161 12.11 25.52 -5.75
N VAL A 162 13.16 25.34 -6.54
CA VAL A 162 14.55 25.67 -6.17
C VAL A 162 14.97 26.94 -6.89
N ARG A 163 15.49 27.90 -6.14
CA ARG A 163 16.19 29.06 -6.66
C ARG A 163 17.60 29.10 -6.12
N SER A 164 18.54 29.21 -7.02
CA SER A 164 19.94 29.42 -6.74
C SER A 164 20.43 30.67 -7.47
N ASP A 165 21.45 31.31 -6.93
CA ASP A 165 22.20 32.32 -7.67
C ASP A 165 23.17 31.67 -8.65
N ALA A 166 23.75 32.45 -9.58
CA ALA A 166 24.63 31.95 -10.62
C ALA A 166 25.94 31.31 -10.10
N LEU A 167 26.37 31.68 -8.91
CA LEU A 167 27.58 31.16 -8.24
C LEU A 167 27.27 30.01 -7.26
N GLY A 168 25.99 29.70 -7.05
CA GLY A 168 25.57 28.68 -6.11
C GLY A 168 25.86 28.99 -4.63
N LEU A 169 25.98 30.28 -4.26
CA LEU A 169 26.26 30.71 -2.90
C LEU A 169 25.05 30.61 -1.99
N LEU A 170 23.88 30.91 -2.55
CA LEU A 170 22.60 30.90 -1.85
C LEU A 170 21.61 30.01 -2.60
N ARG A 171 20.87 29.18 -1.85
CA ARG A 171 19.85 28.29 -2.38
C ARG A 171 18.58 28.46 -1.56
N ARG A 172 17.48 28.76 -2.22
CA ARG A 172 16.15 28.86 -1.58
C ARG A 172 15.25 27.77 -2.11
N VAL A 173 14.75 26.95 -1.20
CA VAL A 173 13.79 25.89 -1.51
C VAL A 173 12.43 26.26 -0.94
N ARG A 174 11.38 26.10 -1.72
CA ARG A 174 9.99 26.23 -1.28
C ARG A 174 9.24 24.97 -1.67
N SER A 175 8.68 24.31 -0.66
CA SER A 175 7.83 23.14 -0.88
C SER A 175 6.40 23.59 -1.18
N TRP A 176 5.74 22.85 -2.06
CA TRP A 176 4.39 23.06 -2.52
C TRP A 176 3.64 21.75 -2.41
N ASP A 177 2.37 21.85 -2.04
CA ASP A 177 1.45 20.73 -1.92
C ASP A 177 1.84 19.70 -0.85
N GLU A 178 0.94 18.76 -0.56
CA GLU A 178 1.21 17.61 0.29
C GLU A 178 1.71 16.44 -0.58
N PRO A 179 2.53 15.53 -0.04
CA PRO A 179 2.95 14.36 -0.82
C PRO A 179 1.74 13.48 -1.13
N VAL A 180 1.70 12.95 -2.34
CA VAL A 180 0.72 11.94 -2.76
C VAL A 180 1.34 10.57 -2.56
N VAL A 181 0.60 9.65 -1.95
CA VAL A 181 1.04 8.27 -1.75
C VAL A 181 0.49 7.41 -2.87
N LEU A 182 1.39 6.83 -3.65
CA LEU A 182 1.07 5.86 -4.68
C LEU A 182 1.24 4.44 -4.11
N HIS A 183 0.14 3.68 -4.06
CA HIS A 183 0.15 2.28 -3.67
C HIS A 183 0.52 1.39 -4.86
N VAL A 184 1.61 0.66 -4.74
CA VAL A 184 2.00 -0.36 -5.72
C VAL A 184 1.56 -1.71 -5.18
N HIS A 185 0.47 -2.22 -5.71
CA HIS A 185 -0.12 -3.50 -5.34
C HIS A 185 0.73 -4.69 -5.78
N PRO A 186 0.70 -5.81 -5.07
CA PRO A 186 1.32 -7.06 -5.53
C PRO A 186 0.67 -7.52 -6.84
N ARG A 187 1.42 -8.26 -7.65
CA ARG A 187 0.86 -8.97 -8.80
C ARG A 187 -0.08 -10.06 -8.28
N THR A 188 -1.24 -10.15 -8.87
CA THR A 188 -2.21 -11.19 -8.54
C THR A 188 -2.62 -11.96 -9.78
N VAL A 189 -2.78 -13.26 -9.63
CA VAL A 189 -3.27 -14.14 -10.68
C VAL A 189 -4.71 -14.53 -10.40
N ARG A 190 -5.46 -14.78 -11.45
CA ARG A 190 -6.80 -15.32 -11.31
C ARG A 190 -6.68 -16.81 -10.95
N VAL A 191 -7.04 -17.12 -9.71
CA VAL A 191 -7.12 -18.50 -9.26
C VAL A 191 -8.50 -19.04 -9.64
N PRO A 192 -8.61 -19.98 -10.57
CA PRO A 192 -9.88 -20.61 -10.88
C PRO A 192 -10.30 -21.49 -9.68
N PHE A 193 -11.60 -21.49 -9.40
CA PHE A 193 -12.16 -22.22 -8.26
C PHE A 193 -11.78 -23.72 -8.26
N ASP A 194 -11.76 -24.35 -9.44
CA ASP A 194 -11.47 -25.78 -9.60
C ASP A 194 -9.97 -26.12 -9.44
N ALA A 195 -9.07 -25.15 -9.58
CA ALA A 195 -7.62 -25.39 -9.56
C ALA A 195 -7.04 -25.46 -8.15
N THR A 196 -7.77 -25.01 -7.13
CA THR A 196 -7.21 -24.86 -5.78
C THR A 196 -7.15 -26.16 -4.98
N GLY A 197 -7.75 -27.24 -5.46
CA GLY A 197 -7.84 -28.50 -4.68
C GLY A 197 -8.57 -28.37 -3.34
N PHE A 198 -9.02 -27.16 -3.04
CA PHE A 198 -9.73 -26.79 -1.81
C PHE A 198 -11.21 -27.18 -1.85
N GLN A 199 -11.74 -27.41 -3.05
CA GLN A 199 -13.17 -27.58 -3.23
C GLN A 199 -13.65 -29.01 -2.98
N LEU A 200 -12.78 -29.99 -3.15
CA LEU A 200 -13.17 -31.40 -3.00
C LEU A 200 -13.54 -31.78 -1.55
N ASP A 201 -13.08 -31.00 -0.56
CA ASP A 201 -13.38 -31.29 0.85
C ASP A 201 -14.46 -30.39 1.46
N VAL A 202 -14.81 -29.24 0.82
CA VAL A 202 -15.81 -28.31 1.34
C VAL A 202 -17.23 -28.68 0.90
N GLU A 203 -17.38 -29.32 -0.26
CA GLU A 203 -18.68 -29.85 -0.74
C GLU A 203 -18.97 -31.30 -0.29
N GLY A 204 -17.95 -32.00 0.23
CA GLY A 204 -18.06 -33.43 0.52
C GLY A 204 -18.51 -33.82 1.93
N VAL A 205 -18.60 -32.88 2.86
CA VAL A 205 -19.06 -33.19 4.22
C VAL A 205 -20.38 -32.45 4.48
N SER A 206 -21.47 -33.03 4.02
CA SER A 206 -22.75 -32.78 4.66
C SER A 206 -22.66 -33.39 6.06
N THR A 207 -22.20 -32.59 7.04
CA THR A 207 -22.31 -32.95 8.44
C THR A 207 -23.80 -32.92 8.76
N GLY A 208 -24.42 -34.08 8.91
CA GLY A 208 -25.81 -34.22 9.32
C GLY A 208 -26.12 -33.68 10.73
N LYS A 209 -25.50 -32.54 11.10
CA LYS A 209 -25.80 -31.79 12.32
C LYS A 209 -26.87 -30.76 12.01
N LEU A 210 -28.07 -31.04 12.45
CA LEU A 210 -29.19 -30.14 12.48
C LEU A 210 -28.91 -28.97 13.42
N SER A 211 -28.83 -27.75 12.87
CA SER A 211 -28.79 -26.52 13.66
C SER A 211 -30.09 -25.73 13.51
N SER A 212 -30.51 -25.09 14.59
CA SER A 212 -31.80 -24.40 14.68
C SER A 212 -31.73 -22.90 14.40
N SER A 213 -30.60 -22.35 13.92
CA SER A 213 -30.42 -20.90 13.93
C SER A 213 -30.11 -20.20 12.61
N ASP A 214 -29.74 -20.90 11.50
CA ASP A 214 -29.65 -20.25 10.18
C ASP A 214 -29.95 -21.27 9.09
N VAL A 215 -31.18 -21.26 8.61
CA VAL A 215 -31.79 -22.45 8.04
C VAL A 215 -32.34 -22.13 6.66
N SER A 216 -31.68 -22.63 5.61
CA SER A 216 -32.36 -22.68 4.30
C SER A 216 -33.20 -23.94 4.22
N PHE A 217 -34.43 -23.77 3.76
CA PHE A 217 -35.38 -24.87 3.50
C PHE A 217 -34.78 -25.75 2.39
N HIS A 218 -34.51 -27.02 2.72
CA HIS A 218 -33.98 -27.98 1.75
C HIS A 218 -35.08 -28.90 1.17
N ALA A 219 -35.82 -29.60 2.03
CA ALA A 219 -36.80 -30.56 1.61
C ALA A 219 -37.89 -30.80 2.66
N LEU A 220 -38.97 -31.46 2.24
CA LEU A 220 -39.95 -32.06 3.14
C LEU A 220 -39.74 -33.56 3.16
N ARG A 221 -39.66 -34.15 4.36
CA ARG A 221 -39.58 -35.59 4.56
C ARG A 221 -40.65 -36.10 5.53
N ASP A 222 -40.83 -37.36 5.56
CA ASP A 222 -41.71 -38.00 6.53
C ASP A 222 -41.12 -37.87 7.94
N TYR A 223 -41.98 -37.65 8.91
CA TYR A 223 -41.63 -37.59 10.32
C TYR A 223 -41.11 -38.95 10.80
N GLU A 224 -39.98 -38.93 11.52
CA GLU A 224 -39.45 -40.08 12.23
C GLU A 224 -39.51 -39.85 13.75
N PRO A 225 -39.75 -40.89 14.57
CA PRO A 225 -39.74 -40.76 16.03
C PRO A 225 -38.40 -40.18 16.53
N GLY A 226 -38.51 -39.00 17.17
CA GLY A 226 -37.32 -38.23 17.63
C GLY A 226 -37.18 -36.87 16.95
N ASP A 227 -37.88 -36.61 15.87
CA ASP A 227 -37.85 -35.30 15.20
C ASP A 227 -38.54 -34.22 16.05
N ASP A 228 -38.02 -32.97 15.94
CA ASP A 228 -38.63 -31.83 16.64
C ASP A 228 -40.03 -31.51 16.02
N ARG A 229 -41.06 -31.58 16.83
CA ARG A 229 -42.45 -31.26 16.43
C ARG A 229 -42.60 -29.81 15.97
N ARG A 230 -41.69 -28.90 16.31
CA ARG A 230 -41.70 -27.53 15.83
C ARG A 230 -41.37 -27.42 14.34
N ALA A 231 -40.65 -28.39 13.81
CA ALA A 231 -40.29 -28.47 12.40
C ALA A 231 -41.40 -29.05 11.51
N VAL A 232 -42.53 -29.48 12.09
CA VAL A 232 -43.66 -30.02 11.31
C VAL A 232 -44.23 -28.99 10.37
N HIS A 233 -44.33 -29.35 9.07
CA HIS A 233 -44.98 -28.54 8.04
C HIS A 233 -46.48 -28.84 7.98
N TRP A 234 -47.28 -28.17 8.80
CA TRP A 234 -48.68 -28.45 9.01
C TRP A 234 -49.50 -28.44 7.73
N GLN A 235 -49.17 -27.57 6.75
CA GLN A 235 -49.88 -27.49 5.48
C GLN A 235 -49.71 -28.76 4.62
N SER A 236 -48.51 -29.33 4.55
CA SER A 236 -48.26 -30.59 3.84
C SER A 236 -48.80 -31.77 4.61
N THR A 237 -48.69 -31.77 5.95
CA THR A 237 -49.31 -32.77 6.83
C THR A 237 -50.80 -32.87 6.63
N ALA A 238 -51.51 -31.73 6.56
CA ALA A 238 -52.96 -31.70 6.34
C ALA A 238 -53.38 -32.24 4.94
N ARG A 239 -52.50 -32.06 3.92
CA ARG A 239 -52.78 -32.55 2.57
C ARG A 239 -52.48 -34.03 2.38
N LEU A 240 -51.44 -34.52 3.04
CA LEU A 240 -50.91 -35.87 2.83
C LEU A 240 -51.41 -36.86 3.89
N GLY A 241 -52.07 -36.39 4.97
CA GLY A 241 -52.58 -37.22 6.07
C GLY A 241 -51.49 -37.90 6.92
N LYS A 242 -50.23 -37.54 6.74
CA LYS A 242 -49.10 -38.05 7.50
C LYS A 242 -48.21 -36.88 7.93
N LEU A 243 -47.54 -37.04 9.08
CA LEU A 243 -46.65 -35.99 9.60
C LEU A 243 -45.46 -35.76 8.66
N ILE A 244 -45.29 -34.52 8.21
CA ILE A 244 -44.20 -34.08 7.36
C ILE A 244 -43.38 -33.05 8.10
N VAL A 245 -42.06 -33.25 8.12
CA VAL A 245 -41.10 -32.32 8.75
C VAL A 245 -40.31 -31.57 7.68
N ARG A 246 -40.01 -30.30 7.98
CA ARG A 246 -39.08 -29.51 7.19
C ARG A 246 -37.65 -29.97 7.50
N GLN A 247 -36.95 -30.39 6.50
CA GLN A 247 -35.51 -30.63 6.57
C GLN A 247 -34.81 -29.35 6.19
N TYR A 248 -33.96 -28.91 7.04
CA TYR A 248 -33.21 -27.71 6.87
C TYR A 248 -31.74 -28.08 6.65
N GLU A 249 -31.06 -27.41 5.75
CA GLU A 249 -29.64 -27.56 5.53
C GLU A 249 -28.94 -26.39 6.22
N GLU A 250 -27.98 -26.70 7.06
CA GLU A 250 -27.15 -25.70 7.71
C GLU A 250 -26.25 -25.07 6.65
N THR A 251 -26.57 -23.84 6.25
CA THR A 251 -25.73 -23.08 5.32
C THR A 251 -24.56 -22.54 6.09
N HIS A 252 -23.53 -23.34 6.32
CA HIS A 252 -22.26 -22.84 6.81
C HIS A 252 -21.69 -21.87 5.76
N ARG A 253 -21.73 -20.60 6.05
CA ARG A 253 -20.97 -19.61 5.29
C ARG A 253 -19.50 -20.01 5.46
N SER A 254 -18.91 -20.59 4.44
CA SER A 254 -17.51 -21.03 4.46
C SER A 254 -16.59 -19.82 4.67
N HIS A 255 -16.09 -19.64 5.88
CA HIS A 255 -15.16 -18.58 6.21
C HIS A 255 -13.71 -19.08 6.01
N HIS A 256 -13.02 -18.52 5.06
CA HIS A 256 -11.64 -18.85 4.77
C HIS A 256 -10.68 -17.95 5.55
N VAL A 257 -9.76 -18.54 6.30
CA VAL A 257 -8.67 -17.81 6.97
C VAL A 257 -7.37 -18.07 6.25
N ILE A 258 -6.69 -16.99 5.88
CA ILE A 258 -5.37 -17.03 5.25
C ILE A 258 -4.37 -16.41 6.21
N VAL A 259 -3.35 -17.17 6.59
CA VAL A 259 -2.25 -16.74 7.44
C VAL A 259 -0.99 -16.64 6.61
N LEU A 260 -0.43 -15.45 6.47
CA LEU A 260 0.84 -15.19 5.81
C LEU A 260 1.93 -15.07 6.86
N ASP A 261 2.92 -15.94 6.78
CA ASP A 261 4.12 -15.81 7.59
C ASP A 261 4.90 -14.55 7.17
N THR A 262 5.18 -13.67 8.12
CA THR A 262 5.98 -12.47 7.93
C THR A 262 7.25 -12.49 8.77
N SER A 263 7.65 -13.66 9.28
CA SER A 263 8.84 -13.82 10.09
C SER A 263 10.10 -13.47 9.30
N ARG A 264 11.03 -12.78 9.97
CA ARG A 264 12.21 -12.21 9.33
C ARG A 264 13.09 -13.24 8.65
N ASP A 265 13.28 -14.38 9.32
CA ASP A 265 14.24 -15.41 8.90
C ASP A 265 13.62 -16.46 7.97
N ALA A 266 12.30 -16.35 7.69
CA ALA A 266 11.59 -17.30 6.86
C ALA A 266 11.74 -17.04 5.35
N TRP A 267 12.23 -15.87 4.94
CA TRP A 267 12.11 -15.40 3.57
C TRP A 267 13.38 -14.76 3.01
N ASP A 268 13.66 -15.04 1.75
CA ASP A 268 14.37 -14.11 0.88
C ASP A 268 13.40 -13.08 0.24
N HIS A 269 13.96 -12.06 -0.42
CA HIS A 269 13.14 -10.97 -0.97
C HIS A 269 12.15 -11.44 -2.04
N ASP A 270 12.58 -12.29 -2.96
CA ASP A 270 11.76 -12.70 -4.12
C ASP A 270 10.68 -13.71 -3.72
N SER A 271 11.00 -14.64 -2.81
CA SER A 271 10.03 -15.59 -2.29
C SER A 271 8.96 -14.90 -1.46
N PHE A 272 9.31 -13.86 -0.68
CA PHE A 272 8.33 -13.07 0.05
C PHE A 272 7.38 -12.30 -0.87
N GLU A 273 7.89 -11.68 -1.94
CA GLU A 273 7.05 -11.02 -2.94
C GLU A 273 6.04 -12.00 -3.59
N THR A 274 6.49 -13.22 -3.85
CA THR A 274 5.63 -14.29 -4.35
C THR A 274 4.58 -14.69 -3.31
N ALA A 275 4.96 -14.83 -2.04
CA ALA A 275 4.04 -15.17 -0.95
C ALA A 275 2.92 -14.13 -0.77
N VAL A 276 3.26 -12.85 -0.80
CA VAL A 276 2.28 -11.77 -0.75
C VAL A 276 1.35 -11.78 -1.95
N SER A 277 1.89 -12.08 -3.13
CA SER A 277 1.11 -12.21 -4.36
C SER A 277 0.14 -13.39 -4.31
N VAL A 278 0.55 -14.51 -3.72
CA VAL A 278 -0.33 -15.68 -3.46
C VAL A 278 -1.43 -15.31 -2.46
N ALA A 279 -1.08 -14.66 -1.33
CA ALA A 279 -2.06 -14.20 -0.34
C ALA A 279 -3.11 -13.26 -0.97
N GLY A 280 -2.66 -12.32 -1.79
CA GLY A 280 -3.53 -11.40 -2.52
C GLY A 280 -4.43 -12.13 -3.53
N SER A 281 -3.88 -13.08 -4.28
CA SER A 281 -4.63 -13.86 -5.28
C SER A 281 -5.73 -14.70 -4.63
N LEU A 282 -5.43 -15.39 -3.53
CA LEU A 282 -6.41 -16.18 -2.77
C LEU A 282 -7.45 -15.30 -2.10
N GLY A 283 -7.04 -14.18 -1.50
CA GLY A 283 -7.96 -13.23 -0.90
C GLY A 283 -8.94 -12.66 -1.91
N LEU A 284 -8.45 -12.23 -3.08
CA LEU A 284 -9.27 -11.72 -4.18
C LEU A 284 -10.20 -12.79 -4.77
N ALA A 285 -9.75 -14.05 -4.89
CA ALA A 285 -10.59 -15.15 -5.37
C ALA A 285 -11.80 -15.33 -4.45
N ASN A 286 -11.60 -15.40 -3.13
CA ASN A 286 -12.69 -15.52 -2.16
C ASN A 286 -13.66 -14.31 -2.24
N LEU A 287 -13.13 -13.10 -2.27
CA LEU A 287 -13.97 -11.87 -2.34
C LEU A 287 -14.80 -11.81 -3.62
N ARG A 288 -14.24 -12.25 -4.75
CA ARG A 288 -14.95 -12.32 -6.03
C ARG A 288 -16.13 -13.29 -5.97
N ASP A 289 -15.93 -14.43 -5.31
CA ASP A 289 -16.95 -15.45 -5.16
C ASP A 289 -17.92 -15.15 -3.99
N SER A 290 -17.84 -13.93 -3.43
CA SER A 290 -18.66 -13.46 -2.29
C SER A 290 -18.51 -14.35 -1.04
N ARG A 291 -17.35 -14.99 -0.88
CA ARG A 291 -17.02 -15.81 0.29
C ARG A 291 -16.33 -14.97 1.36
N PRO A 292 -16.76 -15.08 2.62
CA PRO A 292 -16.05 -14.44 3.72
C PRO A 292 -14.60 -14.90 3.80
N VAL A 293 -13.68 -13.96 3.79
CA VAL A 293 -12.25 -14.23 3.94
C VAL A 293 -11.65 -13.31 5.00
N SER A 294 -10.77 -13.84 5.82
CA SER A 294 -9.92 -13.07 6.72
C SER A 294 -8.47 -13.38 6.42
N VAL A 295 -7.70 -12.33 6.20
CA VAL A 295 -6.26 -12.44 5.96
C VAL A 295 -5.52 -11.88 7.17
N THR A 296 -4.54 -12.60 7.66
CA THR A 296 -3.68 -12.16 8.75
C THR A 296 -2.22 -12.40 8.42
N THR A 297 -1.36 -11.54 8.93
CA THR A 297 0.09 -11.76 9.01
C THR A 297 0.43 -12.42 10.34
N THR A 298 1.70 -12.68 10.59
CA THR A 298 2.17 -13.14 11.92
C THR A 298 1.83 -12.13 13.03
N ASP A 299 1.73 -10.83 12.70
CA ASP A 299 1.53 -9.76 13.68
C ASP A 299 0.08 -9.28 13.78
N GLU A 300 -0.62 -9.10 12.66
CA GLU A 300 -1.90 -8.38 12.62
C GLU A 300 -2.89 -8.92 11.59
N TRP A 301 -4.17 -8.60 11.81
CA TRP A 301 -5.23 -8.83 10.85
C TRP A 301 -5.23 -7.75 9.76
N LEU A 302 -5.31 -8.16 8.50
CA LEU A 302 -5.44 -7.23 7.39
C LEU A 302 -6.91 -6.93 7.09
N PRO A 303 -7.25 -5.70 6.67
CA PRO A 303 -8.60 -5.33 6.22
C PRO A 303 -8.97 -6.12 4.95
N SER A 304 -9.63 -7.25 5.11
CA SER A 304 -9.94 -8.20 4.02
C SER A 304 -11.40 -8.20 3.56
N SER A 305 -12.22 -7.26 4.01
CA SER A 305 -13.63 -7.17 3.59
C SER A 305 -13.83 -6.58 2.19
N VAL A 306 -12.87 -5.79 1.70
CA VAL A 306 -12.90 -5.12 0.40
C VAL A 306 -11.57 -5.37 -0.31
N ALA A 307 -11.65 -5.80 -1.57
CA ALA A 307 -10.48 -6.13 -2.39
C ALA A 307 -9.41 -5.04 -2.42
N MET A 308 -9.82 -3.78 -2.60
CA MET A 308 -8.90 -2.65 -2.67
C MET A 308 -8.15 -2.44 -1.35
N ARG A 309 -8.85 -2.52 -0.21
CA ARG A 309 -8.21 -2.36 1.11
C ARG A 309 -7.23 -3.48 1.42
N LEU A 310 -7.58 -4.71 1.02
CA LEU A 310 -6.67 -5.84 1.16
C LEU A 310 -5.38 -5.62 0.37
N LEU A 311 -5.49 -5.18 -0.89
CA LEU A 311 -4.32 -4.92 -1.73
C LEU A 311 -3.49 -3.73 -1.23
N ASP A 312 -4.14 -2.65 -0.75
CA ASP A 312 -3.45 -1.52 -0.12
C ASP A 312 -2.62 -2.01 1.08
N SER A 313 -3.21 -2.77 2.00
CA SER A 313 -2.50 -3.33 3.15
C SER A 313 -1.38 -4.30 2.74
N LEU A 314 -1.63 -5.17 1.75
CA LEU A 314 -0.60 -6.07 1.21
C LEU A 314 0.57 -5.31 0.58
N SER A 315 0.37 -4.08 0.09
CA SER A 315 1.47 -3.27 -0.42
C SER A 315 2.41 -2.75 0.69
N GLU A 316 1.93 -2.65 1.93
CA GLU A 316 2.68 -2.09 3.05
C GLU A 316 3.48 -3.13 3.85
N ILE A 317 3.05 -4.40 3.86
CA ILE A 317 3.67 -5.43 4.70
C ILE A 317 5.11 -5.75 4.30
N SER A 318 5.90 -6.09 5.30
CA SER A 318 7.30 -6.53 5.14
C SER A 318 7.60 -7.75 6.02
N HIS A 319 8.58 -8.56 5.63
CA HIS A 319 9.05 -9.72 6.39
C HIS A 319 10.02 -9.28 7.50
N ARG A 320 9.49 -8.67 8.55
CA ARG A 320 10.29 -8.15 9.68
C ARG A 320 9.75 -8.59 11.04
N SER A 321 8.73 -9.46 11.04
CA SER A 321 8.13 -9.95 12.27
C SER A 321 9.09 -10.81 13.09
N PHE A 322 9.00 -10.68 14.39
CA PHE A 322 9.60 -11.57 15.39
C PHE A 322 8.52 -12.41 16.10
N GLY A 323 7.28 -12.37 15.61
CA GLY A 323 6.16 -13.11 16.16
C GLY A 323 6.27 -14.62 15.91
N ASP A 324 5.54 -15.40 16.71
CA ASP A 324 5.44 -16.86 16.56
C ASP A 324 4.26 -17.22 15.65
N LEU A 325 4.57 -17.80 14.49
CA LEU A 325 3.56 -18.24 13.53
C LEU A 325 2.60 -19.28 14.15
N ALA A 326 3.10 -20.20 14.98
CA ALA A 326 2.26 -21.23 15.59
C ALA A 326 1.26 -20.62 16.59
N LEU A 327 1.69 -19.64 17.37
CA LEU A 327 0.81 -18.88 18.22
C LEU A 327 -0.26 -18.13 17.41
N ARG A 328 0.17 -17.49 16.32
CA ARG A 328 -0.75 -16.75 15.44
C ARG A 328 -1.81 -17.63 14.80
N VAL A 329 -1.45 -18.82 14.37
CA VAL A 329 -2.40 -19.80 13.82
C VAL A 329 -3.46 -20.17 14.86
N ARG A 330 -3.07 -20.43 16.12
CA ARG A 330 -4.01 -20.74 17.21
C ARG A 330 -4.96 -19.57 17.48
N GLU A 331 -4.42 -18.36 17.56
CA GLU A 331 -5.20 -17.14 17.77
C GLU A 331 -6.18 -16.88 16.62
N ALA A 332 -5.73 -17.05 15.38
CA ALA A 332 -6.54 -16.81 14.20
C ALA A 332 -7.78 -17.72 14.16
N VAL A 333 -7.61 -18.99 14.51
CA VAL A 333 -8.74 -19.91 14.61
C VAL A 333 -9.65 -19.61 15.80
N ALA A 334 -9.08 -19.29 16.97
CA ALA A 334 -9.85 -18.96 18.17
C ALA A 334 -10.67 -17.67 18.03
N GLN A 335 -10.13 -16.65 17.35
CA GLN A 335 -10.79 -15.36 17.16
C GLN A 335 -11.86 -15.36 16.05
N ARG A 336 -11.92 -16.39 15.22
CA ARG A 336 -12.87 -16.50 14.11
C ARG A 336 -13.69 -17.78 14.23
N PRO A 337 -14.71 -17.82 15.09
CA PRO A 337 -15.62 -18.96 15.14
C PRO A 337 -16.32 -19.13 13.79
N GLY A 338 -16.38 -20.35 13.28
CA GLY A 338 -16.95 -20.67 11.97
C GLY A 338 -15.94 -20.68 10.82
N VAL A 339 -14.64 -20.74 11.11
CA VAL A 339 -13.60 -21.06 10.10
C VAL A 339 -13.91 -22.41 9.48
N SER A 340 -14.04 -22.43 8.15
CA SER A 340 -14.29 -23.65 7.37
C SER A 340 -13.08 -24.07 6.54
N ALA A 341 -12.11 -23.21 6.35
CA ALA A 341 -10.85 -23.51 5.66
C ALA A 341 -9.72 -22.62 6.19
N LEU A 342 -8.54 -23.19 6.33
CA LEU A 342 -7.32 -22.49 6.76
C LEU A 342 -6.21 -22.66 5.72
N THR A 343 -5.65 -21.56 5.25
CA THR A 343 -4.46 -21.56 4.39
C THR A 343 -3.30 -20.90 5.09
N LEU A 344 -2.18 -21.59 5.18
CA LEU A 344 -0.92 -21.06 5.70
C LEU A 344 0.03 -20.85 4.54
N ILE A 345 0.64 -19.68 4.44
CA ILE A 345 1.66 -19.36 3.43
C ILE A 345 2.97 -19.19 4.18
N VAL A 346 3.91 -20.05 3.90
CA VAL A 346 5.17 -20.21 4.64
C VAL A 346 6.39 -20.17 3.73
N GLY A 347 7.54 -19.82 4.31
CA GLY A 347 8.81 -19.72 3.60
C GLY A 347 9.48 -21.05 3.27
N PRO A 348 10.55 -21.01 2.45
CA PRO A 348 11.25 -22.20 1.96
C PRO A 348 11.91 -23.03 3.08
N GLU A 349 12.30 -22.41 4.18
CA GLU A 349 12.97 -23.08 5.31
C GLU A 349 12.02 -23.94 6.16
N THR A 350 10.70 -23.80 5.98
CA THR A 350 9.71 -24.59 6.73
C THR A 350 9.82 -26.06 6.33
N THR A 351 10.15 -26.92 7.29
CA THR A 351 10.26 -28.36 7.05
C THR A 351 8.88 -29.04 6.94
N ASP A 352 8.84 -30.25 6.41
CA ASP A 352 7.60 -31.06 6.36
C ASP A 352 7.07 -31.36 7.77
N SER A 353 7.97 -31.51 8.77
CA SER A 353 7.60 -31.69 10.18
C SER A 353 6.95 -30.44 10.78
N ASP A 354 7.49 -29.27 10.47
CA ASP A 354 6.94 -27.98 10.94
C ASP A 354 5.57 -27.73 10.31
N ALA A 355 5.46 -27.99 9.00
CA ALA A 355 4.19 -27.91 8.30
C ALA A 355 3.13 -28.86 8.91
N ALA A 356 3.50 -30.10 9.19
CA ALA A 356 2.60 -31.05 9.87
C ALA A 356 2.26 -30.62 11.31
N HIS A 357 3.18 -29.97 12.01
CA HIS A 357 2.91 -29.38 13.32
C HIS A 357 1.89 -28.25 13.21
N LEU A 358 2.10 -27.29 12.31
CA LEU A 358 1.18 -26.18 12.06
C LEU A 358 -0.22 -26.65 11.68
N ALA A 359 -0.33 -27.67 10.83
CA ALA A 359 -1.62 -28.25 10.44
C ALA A 359 -2.40 -28.85 11.63
N ARG A 360 -1.70 -29.37 12.64
CA ARG A 360 -2.31 -29.93 13.87
C ARG A 360 -2.84 -28.88 14.83
N LEU A 361 -2.47 -27.61 14.67
CA LEU A 361 -2.96 -26.51 15.51
C LEU A 361 -4.41 -26.11 15.17
N ALA A 362 -4.86 -26.43 13.97
CA ALA A 362 -6.25 -26.21 13.55
C ALA A 362 -7.19 -27.26 14.15
N PRO A 363 -8.49 -26.94 14.35
CA PRO A 363 -9.54 -27.87 14.73
C PRO A 363 -9.63 -29.05 13.75
N ILE A 364 -10.18 -30.19 14.22
CA ILE A 364 -10.18 -31.43 13.44
C ILE A 364 -11.07 -31.40 12.20
N ASP A 365 -12.07 -30.56 12.26
CA ASP A 365 -13.10 -30.30 11.24
C ASP A 365 -12.71 -29.23 10.21
N VAL A 366 -11.58 -28.53 10.42
CA VAL A 366 -11.09 -27.49 9.53
C VAL A 366 -10.01 -28.03 8.60
N PRO A 367 -10.23 -28.10 7.28
CA PRO A 367 -9.21 -28.48 6.31
C PRO A 367 -8.09 -27.43 6.28
N VAL A 368 -6.84 -27.90 6.31
CA VAL A 368 -5.66 -27.06 6.31
C VAL A 368 -4.87 -27.28 5.03
N SER A 369 -4.55 -26.17 4.39
CA SER A 369 -3.62 -26.15 3.25
C SER A 369 -2.42 -25.28 3.58
N ILE A 370 -1.24 -25.81 3.32
CA ILE A 370 0.01 -25.11 3.54
C ILE A 370 0.68 -24.90 2.20
N ILE A 371 0.97 -23.65 1.87
CA ILE A 371 1.66 -23.27 0.63
C ILE A 371 3.05 -22.81 1.01
N ARG A 372 4.04 -23.61 0.66
CA ARG A 372 5.44 -23.32 0.89
C ARG A 372 6.03 -22.70 -0.39
N ILE A 373 6.54 -21.49 -0.28
CA ILE A 373 7.05 -20.68 -1.39
C ILE A 373 8.57 -20.71 -1.43
N GLY A 374 9.15 -20.64 -2.63
CA GLY A 374 10.60 -20.53 -2.83
C GLY A 374 11.33 -21.87 -2.91
N VAL A 375 10.62 -22.99 -2.92
CA VAL A 375 11.21 -24.32 -3.07
C VAL A 375 11.34 -24.66 -4.55
N ASN A 376 12.56 -24.85 -5.00
CA ASN A 376 12.92 -25.10 -6.42
C ASN A 376 12.55 -26.53 -6.90
N LYS A 377 11.58 -27.19 -6.27
CA LYS A 377 11.06 -28.50 -6.64
C LYS A 377 9.73 -28.34 -7.35
N ALA A 378 9.59 -29.04 -8.47
CA ALA A 378 8.35 -29.10 -9.22
C ALA A 378 7.15 -29.32 -8.29
N ARG A 379 6.07 -28.56 -8.54
CA ARG A 379 4.74 -28.61 -7.90
C ARG A 379 4.45 -29.95 -7.24
N ALA A 380 4.87 -30.11 -6.00
CA ALA A 380 4.66 -31.33 -5.24
C ALA A 380 3.50 -31.09 -4.27
N ARG A 381 2.43 -31.87 -4.44
CA ARG A 381 1.36 -32.00 -3.45
C ARG A 381 1.67 -33.15 -2.52
N ARG A 382 1.81 -32.89 -1.22
CA ARG A 382 2.05 -33.92 -0.20
C ARG A 382 0.96 -33.89 0.84
N ASN A 383 0.49 -35.08 1.20
CA ASN A 383 -0.47 -35.22 2.29
C ASN A 383 0.30 -35.34 3.62
N LEU A 384 0.00 -34.44 4.56
CA LEU A 384 0.59 -34.39 5.90
C LEU A 384 -0.26 -35.13 6.95
N GLY A 385 -1.25 -35.91 6.53
CA GLY A 385 -2.21 -36.59 7.41
C GLY A 385 -3.37 -35.67 7.85
N ARG A 386 -3.12 -34.47 8.29
CA ARG A 386 -4.15 -33.46 8.68
C ARG A 386 -4.14 -32.22 7.81
N GLY A 387 -3.47 -32.24 6.71
CA GLY A 387 -3.40 -31.09 5.81
C GLY A 387 -2.66 -31.45 4.53
N VAL A 388 -2.67 -30.55 3.59
CA VAL A 388 -1.99 -30.69 2.32
C VAL A 388 -0.88 -29.63 2.23
N LEU A 389 0.33 -30.08 1.91
CA LEU A 389 1.46 -29.19 1.60
C LEU A 389 1.58 -29.05 0.10
N LEU A 390 1.64 -27.84 -0.37
CA LEU A 390 1.85 -27.45 -1.76
C LEU A 390 3.15 -26.68 -1.88
N ASP A 391 4.11 -27.19 -2.64
CA ASP A 391 5.34 -26.49 -2.94
C ASP A 391 5.14 -25.62 -4.19
N CYS A 392 5.45 -24.33 -4.10
CA CYS A 392 5.32 -23.36 -5.17
C CYS A 392 6.64 -22.59 -5.34
N ALA A 393 7.17 -22.55 -6.56
CA ALA A 393 8.39 -21.80 -6.87
C ALA A 393 8.07 -20.38 -7.34
N THR A 394 7.04 -20.23 -8.17
CA THR A 394 6.60 -18.96 -8.78
C THR A 394 5.08 -18.89 -8.83
N LEU A 395 4.56 -17.73 -9.21
CA LEU A 395 3.13 -17.47 -9.37
C LEU A 395 2.53 -18.06 -10.67
N ASP A 396 3.37 -18.49 -11.61
CA ASP A 396 2.98 -19.00 -12.94
C ASP A 396 2.51 -20.46 -12.94
#